data_318c9a2693ba18b47db5916c4088f1ed
#
_entry.id   318c9a2693ba18b47db5916c4088f1ed
#
_cell.length_a   1.000
_cell.length_b   1.000
_cell.length_c   1.000
_cell.angle_alpha   90.00
_cell.angle_beta   90.00
_cell.angle_gamma   90.00
#
_symmetry.space_group_name_H-M   'P 1'
#
loop_
_entity.id
_entity.type
_entity.pdbx_description
1 polymer ?
#
loop_
_entity_poly.entity_id
_entity_poly.type
_entity_poly.pdbx_seq_one_letter_code
_entity_poly.pdbx_strand_id
1 'polypeptide(L)'
;MLVELLTLWLALAPPAREPPVFHPARREVSNWRNEAAYALDLPVPDAAGLLLQIDPKGLSRCVRMNNYWCIKRAGWAGEIAADAEGHVAFSSAQEGALVAAVLLKRYYVDFKRHSAMEIVSRWAPAQCGGGAGVAARRSGPKLAARGLGGTLRARFLAHRRGGAPLRRSVVADKPLPKIRAPSIAVGLGERDTALPVLNLASLPLVATGPAAFSSPPSTCGGDSARIANYARHASDGVGEAHADLKLFGADGLPTPNLARVMMNMSSVEIGPLRTRQALVDAAVSALTDRLQAAQLAAEPHY
;
A
#
# COMPACT_ATOMS: atom_id res chain seq x y z
N MET A 1 6.79 -4.09 55.52
CA MET A 1 6.87 -5.25 54.62
C MET A 1 5.95 -5.12 53.39
N LEU A 2 4.63 -4.88 53.54
CA LEU A 2 3.74 -4.71 52.37
C LEU A 2 4.07 -3.47 51.52
N VAL A 3 4.45 -2.36 52.12
CA VAL A 3 4.81 -1.11 51.41
C VAL A 3 6.11 -1.27 50.64
N GLU A 4 7.10 -1.99 51.16
CA GLU A 4 8.37 -2.24 50.51
C GLU A 4 8.23 -3.20 49.30
N LEU A 5 7.34 -4.18 49.38
CA LEU A 5 7.02 -5.07 48.27
C LEU A 5 6.29 -4.31 47.15
N LEU A 6 5.41 -3.36 47.52
CA LEU A 6 4.70 -2.53 46.52
C LEU A 6 5.64 -1.57 45.81
N THR A 7 6.60 -0.96 46.51
CA THR A 7 7.61 -0.08 45.92
C THR A 7 8.58 -0.84 45.02
N LEU A 8 8.96 -2.07 45.40
CA LEU A 8 9.80 -2.93 44.57
C LEU A 8 9.05 -3.39 43.31
N TRP A 9 7.75 -3.65 43.40
CA TRP A 9 6.91 -4.03 42.27
C TRP A 9 6.71 -2.86 41.29
N LEU A 10 6.51 -1.63 41.79
CA LEU A 10 6.46 -0.41 40.94
C LEU A 10 7.81 -0.10 40.31
N ALA A 11 8.94 -0.37 40.98
CA ALA A 11 10.26 -0.15 40.42
C ALA A 11 10.66 -1.18 39.32
N LEU A 12 10.05 -2.38 39.38
CA LEU A 12 10.24 -3.45 38.39
C LEU A 12 9.19 -3.43 37.28
N ALA A 13 8.16 -2.59 37.38
CA ALA A 13 7.19 -2.43 36.31
C ALA A 13 7.89 -1.87 35.07
N PRO A 14 7.76 -2.52 33.89
CA PRO A 14 8.34 -1.95 32.69
C PRO A 14 7.77 -0.55 32.48
N PRO A 15 8.61 0.43 32.07
CA PRO A 15 8.15 1.78 31.82
C PRO A 15 6.97 1.74 30.88
N ALA A 16 5.91 2.49 31.18
CA ALA A 16 4.76 2.61 30.32
C ALA A 16 5.26 2.99 28.92
N ARG A 17 5.04 2.10 27.93
CA ARG A 17 5.46 2.38 26.56
C ARG A 17 4.74 3.63 26.09
N GLU A 18 5.49 4.62 25.68
CA GLU A 18 4.91 5.79 25.02
C GLU A 18 4.03 5.36 23.84
N PRO A 19 2.88 6.01 23.64
CA PRO A 19 2.04 5.69 22.50
C PRO A 19 2.82 5.91 21.19
N PRO A 20 2.67 5.01 20.21
CA PRO A 20 3.40 5.11 18.96
C PRO A 20 3.00 6.38 18.19
N VAL A 21 4.00 7.09 17.67
CA VAL A 21 3.85 8.36 16.94
C VAL A 21 4.23 8.15 15.49
N PHE A 22 3.44 8.72 14.57
CA PHE A 22 3.75 8.73 13.14
C PHE A 22 4.63 9.91 12.77
N HIS A 23 5.70 9.66 12.02
CA HIS A 23 6.63 10.65 11.48
C HIS A 23 6.42 10.83 9.97
N PRO A 24 5.69 11.89 9.53
CA PRO A 24 5.31 12.05 8.12
C PRO A 24 6.50 12.15 7.16
N ALA A 25 7.57 12.85 7.57
CA ALA A 25 8.77 13.04 6.74
C ALA A 25 9.48 11.72 6.40
N ARG A 26 9.47 10.76 7.32
CA ARG A 26 10.08 9.43 7.16
C ARG A 26 9.08 8.36 6.75
N ARG A 27 7.79 8.67 6.82
CA ARG A 27 6.68 7.73 6.59
C ARG A 27 6.80 6.48 7.45
N GLU A 28 7.01 6.68 8.74
CA GLU A 28 7.21 5.59 9.70
C GLU A 28 6.54 5.88 11.03
N VAL A 29 6.20 4.81 11.75
CA VAL A 29 5.71 4.85 13.12
C VAL A 29 6.90 4.63 14.05
N SER A 30 6.97 5.32 15.18
CA SER A 30 8.13 5.28 16.10
C SER A 30 8.54 3.87 16.55
N ASN A 31 7.58 2.95 16.68
CA ASN A 31 7.79 1.58 17.16
C ASN A 31 7.98 0.54 16.04
N TRP A 32 7.98 0.93 14.76
CA TRP A 32 7.90 0.00 13.63
C TRP A 32 9.02 -1.06 13.61
N ARG A 33 10.22 -0.72 14.10
CA ARG A 33 11.35 -1.67 14.13
C ARG A 33 11.10 -2.81 15.09
N ASN A 34 10.57 -2.49 16.27
CA ASN A 34 10.18 -3.51 17.24
C ASN A 34 9.05 -4.38 16.67
N GLU A 35 8.01 -3.74 16.11
CA GLU A 35 6.90 -4.47 15.50
C GLU A 35 7.41 -5.40 14.38
N ALA A 36 8.28 -4.92 13.48
CA ALA A 36 8.81 -5.72 12.38
C ALA A 36 9.69 -6.88 12.86
N ALA A 37 10.53 -6.66 13.89
CA ALA A 37 11.39 -7.71 14.43
C ALA A 37 10.60 -8.89 15.00
N TYR A 38 9.41 -8.63 15.57
CA TYR A 38 8.54 -9.66 16.16
C TYR A 38 7.49 -10.21 15.20
N ALA A 39 7.01 -9.40 14.28
CA ALA A 39 5.88 -9.74 13.40
C ALA A 39 6.28 -10.29 12.03
N LEU A 40 7.54 -10.11 11.62
CA LEU A 40 8.06 -10.63 10.36
C LEU A 40 8.95 -11.87 10.59
N ASP A 41 8.92 -12.77 9.63
CA ASP A 41 9.80 -13.93 9.58
C ASP A 41 11.16 -13.50 9.00
N LEU A 42 11.99 -12.95 9.87
CA LEU A 42 13.31 -12.44 9.53
C LEU A 42 14.41 -13.37 10.01
N PRO A 43 15.52 -13.48 9.27
CA PRO A 43 16.76 -14.06 9.82
C PRO A 43 17.16 -13.36 11.12
N VAL A 44 17.70 -14.11 12.06
CA VAL A 44 18.10 -13.59 13.40
C VAL A 44 18.95 -12.31 13.30
N PRO A 45 19.99 -12.22 12.42
CA PRO A 45 20.80 -11.00 12.30
C PRO A 45 19.98 -9.79 11.83
N ASP A 46 19.02 -9.97 10.93
CA ASP A 46 18.17 -8.87 10.43
C ASP A 46 17.20 -8.39 11.52
N ALA A 47 16.58 -9.33 12.26
CA ALA A 47 15.72 -8.99 13.39
C ALA A 47 16.52 -8.27 14.49
N ALA A 48 17.72 -8.73 14.82
CA ALA A 48 18.61 -8.06 15.77
C ALA A 48 19.04 -6.68 15.25
N GLY A 49 19.35 -6.57 13.94
CA GLY A 49 19.67 -5.31 13.28
C GLY A 49 18.57 -4.26 13.47
N LEU A 50 17.30 -4.65 13.24
CA LEU A 50 16.17 -3.74 13.47
C LEU A 50 16.12 -3.21 14.91
N LEU A 51 16.33 -4.08 15.90
CA LEU A 51 16.35 -3.67 17.30
C LEU A 51 17.53 -2.74 17.63
N LEU A 52 18.64 -2.87 16.91
CA LEU A 52 19.80 -1.99 16.97
C LEU A 52 19.71 -0.77 16.04
N GLN A 53 18.53 -0.51 15.45
CA GLN A 53 18.25 0.58 14.51
C GLN A 53 19.03 0.50 13.18
N ILE A 54 19.45 -0.68 12.78
CA ILE A 54 20.06 -0.97 11.48
C ILE A 54 18.94 -1.46 10.55
N ASP A 55 18.59 -0.64 9.56
CA ASP A 55 17.50 -0.96 8.64
C ASP A 55 17.97 -1.92 7.54
N PRO A 56 17.31 -3.08 7.34
CA PRO A 56 17.56 -3.93 6.19
C PRO A 56 17.30 -3.17 4.88
N LYS A 57 18.10 -3.45 3.86
CA LYS A 57 17.90 -2.84 2.54
C LYS A 57 16.55 -3.27 1.93
N GLY A 58 15.87 -2.33 1.27
CA GLY A 58 14.65 -2.64 0.51
C GLY A 58 13.38 -2.81 1.33
N LEU A 59 13.35 -2.37 2.59
CA LEU A 59 12.13 -2.38 3.38
C LEU A 59 11.02 -1.55 2.73
N SER A 60 9.86 -2.18 2.56
CA SER A 60 8.63 -1.53 2.12
C SER A 60 8.23 -0.44 3.11
N ARG A 61 7.71 0.69 2.60
CA ARG A 61 7.11 1.74 3.46
C ARG A 61 5.97 1.19 4.32
N CYS A 62 5.21 0.21 3.82
CA CYS A 62 4.11 -0.39 4.54
C CYS A 62 4.58 -1.10 5.82
N VAL A 63 5.78 -1.69 5.82
CA VAL A 63 6.41 -2.25 7.02
C VAL A 63 6.67 -1.16 8.06
N ARG A 64 7.22 -0.01 7.65
CA ARG A 64 7.51 1.12 8.54
C ARG A 64 6.25 1.77 9.14
N MET A 65 5.09 1.49 8.55
CA MET A 65 3.79 1.98 9.01
C MET A 65 2.98 0.95 9.79
N ASN A 66 3.56 -0.21 10.15
CA ASN A 66 2.85 -1.33 10.79
C ASN A 66 1.64 -1.82 9.96
N ASN A 67 1.70 -1.68 8.65
CA ASN A 67 0.61 -1.91 7.71
C ASN A 67 1.04 -2.91 6.62
N TYR A 68 1.21 -4.17 6.97
CA TYR A 68 1.80 -5.18 6.08
C TYR A 68 0.91 -5.60 4.91
N TRP A 69 -0.30 -5.08 4.85
CA TRP A 69 -1.26 -5.23 3.75
C TRP A 69 -1.47 -3.95 2.95
N CYS A 70 -0.66 -2.91 3.16
CA CYS A 70 -0.73 -1.62 2.48
C CYS A 70 -2.16 -1.01 2.41
N ILE A 71 -2.92 -1.19 3.48
CA ILE A 71 -4.33 -0.77 3.58
C ILE A 71 -4.43 0.76 3.47
N LYS A 72 -5.44 1.21 2.75
CA LYS A 72 -5.76 2.63 2.59
C LYS A 72 -6.66 3.14 3.72
N ARG A 73 -6.59 4.44 3.95
CA ARG A 73 -7.36 5.15 4.96
C ARG A 73 -8.87 5.01 4.76
N ALA A 74 -9.56 4.66 5.84
CA ALA A 74 -11.01 4.62 5.90
C ALA A 74 -11.56 4.77 7.34
N GLY A 75 -10.75 5.31 8.25
CA GLY A 75 -11.13 5.47 9.67
C GLY A 75 -11.13 4.15 10.43
N TRP A 76 -10.07 3.35 10.23
CA TRP A 76 -9.94 2.05 10.88
C TRP A 76 -9.60 2.17 12.36
N ALA A 77 -10.02 1.20 13.15
CA ALA A 77 -9.55 1.07 14.53
C ALA A 77 -8.02 0.91 14.53
N GLY A 78 -7.31 1.58 15.46
CA GLY A 78 -5.85 1.59 15.52
C GLY A 78 -5.14 2.43 14.45
N GLU A 79 -5.90 3.10 13.57
CA GLU A 79 -5.35 4.10 12.65
C GLU A 79 -4.85 5.31 13.43
N ILE A 80 -3.55 5.60 13.39
CA ILE A 80 -2.97 6.79 14.04
C ILE A 80 -2.70 7.91 13.06
N ALA A 81 -2.44 7.58 11.79
CA ALA A 81 -2.18 8.54 10.72
C ALA A 81 -2.31 7.89 9.34
N ALA A 82 -2.06 8.67 8.29
CA ALA A 82 -1.86 8.14 6.94
C ALA A 82 -0.78 8.94 6.20
N ASP A 83 -0.12 8.29 5.24
CA ASP A 83 0.83 8.96 4.36
C ASP A 83 0.12 9.81 3.29
N ALA A 84 0.90 10.57 2.51
CA ALA A 84 0.39 11.43 1.44
C ALA A 84 -0.36 10.65 0.34
N GLU A 85 -0.09 9.34 0.20
CA GLU A 85 -0.74 8.45 -0.77
C GLU A 85 -1.96 7.74 -0.17
N GLY A 86 -2.27 8.01 1.10
CA GLY A 86 -3.43 7.50 1.81
C GLY A 86 -3.23 6.11 2.41
N HIS A 87 -1.99 5.59 2.54
CA HIS A 87 -1.77 4.36 3.29
C HIS A 87 -1.78 4.64 4.79
N VAL A 88 -2.46 3.78 5.53
CA VAL A 88 -2.63 3.93 6.98
C VAL A 88 -1.33 3.58 7.71
N ALA A 89 -1.03 4.34 8.75
CA ALA A 89 -0.10 3.99 9.79
C ALA A 89 -0.89 3.46 10.99
N PHE A 90 -0.60 2.23 11.42
CA PHE A 90 -1.24 1.62 12.58
C PHE A 90 -0.36 1.73 13.84
N SER A 91 -1.00 1.73 15.01
CA SER A 91 -0.31 1.73 16.29
C SER A 91 0.54 0.47 16.50
N SER A 92 0.13 -0.68 15.91
CA SER A 92 0.85 -1.93 15.95
C SER A 92 0.62 -2.76 14.68
N ALA A 93 1.50 -3.72 14.42
CA ALA A 93 1.34 -4.71 13.36
C ALA A 93 0.08 -5.57 13.56
N GLN A 94 -0.26 -5.86 14.83
CA GLN A 94 -1.45 -6.62 15.21
C GLN A 94 -2.73 -5.91 14.79
N GLU A 95 -2.83 -4.59 15.00
CA GLU A 95 -3.99 -3.82 14.55
C GLU A 95 -4.09 -3.77 13.04
N GLY A 96 -2.96 -3.58 12.34
CA GLY A 96 -2.92 -3.67 10.89
C GLY A 96 -3.40 -5.02 10.35
N ALA A 97 -2.98 -6.12 10.99
CA ALA A 97 -3.41 -7.48 10.64
C ALA A 97 -4.92 -7.69 10.90
N LEU A 98 -5.42 -7.23 12.04
CA LEU A 98 -6.84 -7.34 12.37
C LEU A 98 -7.71 -6.54 11.38
N VAL A 99 -7.29 -5.35 11.00
CA VAL A 99 -8.00 -4.54 9.98
C VAL A 99 -7.97 -5.25 8.62
N ALA A 100 -6.87 -5.91 8.25
CA ALA A 100 -6.82 -6.73 7.04
C ALA A 100 -7.86 -7.87 7.06
N ALA A 101 -7.97 -8.59 8.19
CA ALA A 101 -8.97 -9.65 8.37
C ALA A 101 -10.40 -9.10 8.29
N VAL A 102 -10.69 -7.97 8.95
CA VAL A 102 -11.99 -7.30 8.90
C VAL A 102 -12.33 -6.84 7.47
N LEU A 103 -11.35 -6.32 6.73
CA LEU A 103 -11.56 -5.86 5.36
C LEU A 103 -11.83 -7.02 4.40
N LEU A 104 -11.15 -8.16 4.58
CA LEU A 104 -11.43 -9.39 3.84
C LEU A 104 -12.82 -9.95 4.16
N LYS A 105 -13.22 -9.93 5.44
CA LYS A 105 -14.60 -10.28 5.84
C LYS A 105 -15.61 -9.40 5.11
N ARG A 106 -15.37 -8.08 5.08
CA ARG A 106 -16.24 -7.13 4.40
C ARG A 106 -16.34 -7.40 2.90
N TYR A 107 -15.21 -7.73 2.25
CA TYR A 107 -15.24 -8.08 0.83
C TYR A 107 -15.98 -9.38 0.57
N TYR A 108 -15.70 -10.43 1.35
CA TYR A 108 -16.25 -11.74 1.14
C TYR A 108 -17.74 -11.81 1.55
N VAL A 109 -18.09 -11.39 2.76
CA VAL A 109 -19.43 -11.53 3.33
C VAL A 109 -20.35 -10.41 2.88
N ASP A 110 -19.91 -9.13 3.02
CA ASP A 110 -20.81 -8.00 2.82
C ASP A 110 -20.93 -7.66 1.32
N PHE A 111 -19.81 -7.70 0.57
CA PHE A 111 -19.79 -7.38 -0.85
C PHE A 111 -19.86 -8.59 -1.78
N LYS A 112 -19.99 -9.81 -1.23
CA LYS A 112 -20.12 -11.07 -1.99
C LYS A 112 -19.03 -11.31 -3.02
N ARG A 113 -17.78 -10.91 -2.68
CA ARG A 113 -16.59 -11.16 -3.49
C ARG A 113 -15.91 -12.43 -3.00
N HIS A 114 -16.15 -13.53 -3.68
CA HIS A 114 -15.74 -14.83 -3.17
C HIS A 114 -14.41 -15.32 -3.74
N SER A 115 -14.01 -14.83 -4.91
CA SER A 115 -12.77 -15.23 -5.58
C SER A 115 -11.61 -14.26 -5.31
N ALA A 116 -10.38 -14.76 -5.42
CA ALA A 116 -9.17 -13.92 -5.31
C ALA A 116 -9.17 -12.80 -6.35
N MET A 117 -9.63 -13.09 -7.56
CA MET A 117 -9.71 -12.09 -8.63
C MET A 117 -10.64 -10.93 -8.28
N GLU A 118 -11.81 -11.21 -7.72
CA GLU A 118 -12.77 -10.18 -7.31
C GLU A 118 -12.26 -9.35 -6.13
N ILE A 119 -11.63 -10.01 -5.14
CA ILE A 119 -11.06 -9.34 -3.97
C ILE A 119 -9.91 -8.44 -4.40
N VAL A 120 -8.93 -8.98 -5.15
CA VAL A 120 -7.73 -8.25 -5.55
C VAL A 120 -8.06 -7.09 -6.51
N SER A 121 -9.04 -7.27 -7.42
CA SER A 121 -9.50 -6.19 -8.29
C SER A 121 -10.02 -4.97 -7.51
N ARG A 122 -10.51 -5.17 -6.30
CA ARG A 122 -10.94 -4.08 -5.41
C ARG A 122 -9.84 -3.62 -4.47
N TRP A 123 -8.98 -4.53 -4.01
CA TRP A 123 -7.85 -4.24 -3.14
C TRP A 123 -6.79 -3.39 -3.83
N ALA A 124 -6.38 -3.77 -5.01
CA ALA A 124 -5.36 -3.13 -5.83
C ALA A 124 -5.91 -2.76 -7.23
N PRO A 125 -6.87 -1.82 -7.31
CA PRO A 125 -7.58 -1.53 -8.54
C PRO A 125 -6.64 -1.10 -9.68
N ALA A 126 -7.07 -1.37 -10.92
CA ALA A 126 -6.38 -0.91 -12.10
C ALA A 126 -6.30 0.62 -12.13
N GLN A 127 -5.12 1.15 -12.41
CA GLN A 127 -4.90 2.60 -12.50
C GLN A 127 -5.35 3.17 -13.84
N CYS A 128 -5.41 2.34 -14.85
CA CYS A 128 -5.77 2.69 -16.23
C CYS A 128 -7.24 2.48 -16.59
N GLY A 129 -8.03 1.91 -15.73
CA GLY A 129 -9.46 1.72 -16.01
C GLY A 129 -10.22 2.98 -15.65
N GLY A 130 -10.78 3.67 -16.63
CA GLY A 130 -11.97 4.48 -16.45
C GLY A 130 -13.12 3.58 -16.00
N GLY A 131 -12.90 2.77 -14.96
CA GLY A 131 -13.91 1.94 -14.35
C GLY A 131 -14.87 2.82 -13.60
N ALA A 132 -16.14 2.58 -13.80
CA ALA A 132 -17.24 3.06 -13.00
C ALA A 132 -17.10 2.63 -11.52
N GLY A 133 -16.02 3.05 -10.88
CA GLY A 133 -15.81 3.02 -9.45
C GLY A 133 -16.10 4.41 -8.94
N VAL A 134 -17.21 4.54 -8.27
CA VAL A 134 -17.75 5.70 -7.56
C VAL A 134 -16.66 6.76 -7.36
N ALA A 135 -16.52 7.64 -8.36
CA ALA A 135 -15.88 8.91 -8.17
C ALA A 135 -16.73 9.60 -7.10
N ALA A 136 -16.20 9.68 -5.90
CA ALA A 136 -16.71 10.62 -4.93
C ALA A 136 -16.82 11.94 -5.68
N ARG A 137 -18.04 12.35 -5.99
CA ARG A 137 -18.35 13.65 -6.55
C ARG A 137 -17.84 14.69 -5.57
N ARG A 138 -16.57 15.03 -5.68
CA ARG A 138 -16.12 16.35 -5.27
C ARG A 138 -16.63 17.29 -6.34
N SER A 139 -17.85 17.76 -6.14
CA SER A 139 -18.36 18.95 -6.78
C SER A 139 -17.64 20.18 -6.20
N GLY A 140 -16.32 20.25 -6.48
CA GLY A 140 -15.60 21.50 -6.39
C GLY A 140 -15.72 22.20 -7.74
N PRO A 141 -15.79 23.53 -7.80
CA PRO A 141 -15.84 24.25 -9.06
C PRO A 141 -14.61 23.82 -9.89
N LYS A 142 -14.87 23.35 -11.11
CA LYS A 142 -13.83 23.06 -12.09
C LYS A 142 -13.12 24.38 -12.39
N LEU A 143 -12.05 24.66 -11.68
CA LEU A 143 -11.05 25.65 -12.06
C LEU A 143 -10.32 25.10 -13.29
N ALA A 144 -10.97 25.16 -14.44
CA ALA A 144 -10.28 25.02 -15.72
C ALA A 144 -9.26 26.16 -15.72
N ALA A 145 -7.97 25.81 -15.74
CA ALA A 145 -6.90 26.77 -15.88
C ALA A 145 -7.17 27.55 -17.19
N ARG A 146 -7.69 28.77 -17.06
CA ARG A 146 -7.87 29.70 -18.19
C ARG A 146 -6.48 29.98 -18.73
N GLY A 147 -6.13 29.42 -19.87
CA GLY A 147 -4.85 29.65 -20.53
C GLY A 147 -4.30 28.49 -21.34
N LEU A 148 -4.70 27.24 -21.08
CA LEU A 148 -4.17 26.08 -21.81
C LEU A 148 -4.97 25.68 -23.06
N GLY A 149 -6.12 26.31 -23.32
CA GLY A 149 -6.98 26.02 -24.49
C GLY A 149 -6.36 26.39 -25.85
N GLY A 150 -5.30 27.21 -25.87
CA GLY A 150 -4.57 27.62 -27.05
C GLY A 150 -3.32 26.78 -27.37
N THR A 151 -2.96 25.81 -26.55
CA THR A 151 -1.76 24.99 -26.76
C THR A 151 -1.90 24.03 -27.92
N LEU A 152 -0.79 23.72 -28.62
CA LEU A 152 -0.74 22.71 -29.69
C LEU A 152 -1.34 21.36 -29.25
N ARG A 153 -1.12 20.98 -28.00
CA ARG A 153 -1.68 19.75 -27.40
C ARG A 153 -3.20 19.79 -27.29
N ALA A 154 -3.79 20.92 -26.88
CA ALA A 154 -5.24 21.08 -26.81
C ALA A 154 -5.89 21.05 -28.20
N ARG A 155 -5.23 21.65 -29.20
CA ARG A 155 -5.67 21.60 -30.61
C ARG A 155 -5.61 20.18 -31.18
N PHE A 156 -4.55 19.44 -30.92
CA PHE A 156 -4.39 18.06 -31.36
C PHE A 156 -5.45 17.13 -30.77
N LEU A 157 -5.75 17.29 -29.46
CA LEU A 157 -6.78 16.50 -28.77
C LEU A 157 -8.19 16.86 -29.24
N ALA A 158 -8.48 18.12 -29.57
CA ALA A 158 -9.74 18.54 -30.12
C ALA A 158 -9.99 17.96 -31.52
N HIS A 159 -8.95 17.91 -32.35
CA HIS A 159 -9.02 17.30 -33.70
C HIS A 159 -9.30 15.78 -33.68
N ARG A 160 -8.75 15.07 -32.69
CA ARG A 160 -9.00 13.62 -32.53
C ARG A 160 -10.39 13.27 -32.01
N ARG A 161 -11.12 14.23 -31.42
CA ARG A 161 -12.46 14.02 -30.86
C ARG A 161 -13.61 14.47 -31.78
N GLY A 162 -13.35 14.78 -33.05
CA GLY A 162 -14.38 15.13 -34.00
C GLY A 162 -15.15 16.42 -33.68
N GLY A 163 -14.58 17.30 -32.89
CA GLY A 163 -15.18 18.60 -32.56
C GLY A 163 -14.91 19.64 -33.65
N ALA A 164 -15.95 20.37 -34.03
CA ALA A 164 -15.89 21.47 -35.01
C ALA A 164 -14.87 22.55 -34.57
N PRO A 165 -14.21 23.24 -35.53
CA PRO A 165 -13.19 24.23 -35.25
C PRO A 165 -13.80 25.44 -34.52
N LEU A 166 -13.27 25.75 -33.34
CA LEU A 166 -13.63 26.96 -32.58
C LEU A 166 -13.25 28.22 -33.40
N ARG A 167 -14.27 29.05 -33.67
CA ARG A 167 -14.09 30.37 -34.30
C ARG A 167 -13.07 31.22 -33.51
N ARG A 168 -12.11 31.73 -34.26
CA ARG A 168 -11.02 32.62 -33.85
C ARG A 168 -11.63 33.97 -33.40
N SER A 169 -11.64 34.29 -32.11
CA SER A 169 -11.79 35.70 -31.69
C SER A 169 -10.45 36.37 -31.79
N VAL A 170 -10.38 37.37 -32.66
CA VAL A 170 -9.21 38.26 -32.81
C VAL A 170 -9.15 39.15 -31.59
N VAL A 171 -8.18 38.94 -30.72
CA VAL A 171 -7.81 39.91 -29.68
C VAL A 171 -6.55 40.61 -30.13
N ALA A 172 -6.65 41.95 -30.17
CA ALA A 172 -5.64 42.85 -30.66
C ALA A 172 -4.27 42.66 -29.99
N ASP A 173 -3.22 42.77 -30.80
CA ASP A 173 -1.81 42.73 -30.43
C ASP A 173 -1.49 43.84 -29.44
N LYS A 174 -1.01 43.46 -28.25
CA LYS A 174 -0.12 44.27 -27.42
C LYS A 174 1.27 43.66 -27.45
N PRO A 175 2.32 44.40 -27.73
CA PRO A 175 3.69 43.86 -27.78
C PRO A 175 4.13 43.43 -26.39
N LEU A 176 4.59 42.18 -26.28
CA LEU A 176 5.19 41.61 -25.08
C LEU A 176 6.58 42.14 -24.83
N PRO A 177 6.98 42.47 -23.58
CA PRO A 177 8.33 42.87 -23.26
C PRO A 177 9.31 41.70 -23.51
N LYS A 178 10.42 41.99 -24.15
CA LYS A 178 11.51 41.04 -24.41
C LYS A 178 12.16 40.62 -23.07
N ILE A 179 11.87 39.41 -22.61
CA ILE A 179 12.58 38.80 -21.48
C ILE A 179 13.90 38.24 -22.02
N ARG A 180 15.01 38.85 -21.58
CA ARG A 180 16.37 38.36 -21.81
C ARG A 180 16.58 37.10 -20.99
N ALA A 181 16.85 35.96 -21.64
CA ALA A 181 17.22 34.71 -20.96
C ALA A 181 18.61 34.88 -20.32
N PRO A 182 18.82 34.44 -19.08
CA PRO A 182 20.15 34.38 -18.49
C PRO A 182 20.99 33.33 -19.20
N SER A 183 22.17 33.72 -19.72
CA SER A 183 23.15 32.80 -20.26
C SER A 183 23.84 32.05 -19.11
N ILE A 184 23.63 30.75 -19.01
CA ILE A 184 24.42 29.90 -18.13
C ILE A 184 25.67 29.50 -18.90
N ALA A 185 26.82 30.04 -18.51
CA ALA A 185 28.12 29.61 -18.98
C ALA A 185 28.44 28.24 -18.35
N VAL A 186 28.35 27.18 -19.13
CA VAL A 186 28.87 25.86 -18.75
C VAL A 186 30.38 25.88 -19.05
N GLY A 187 31.18 25.86 -17.99
CA GLY A 187 32.64 25.72 -18.11
C GLY A 187 32.95 24.26 -18.53
N LEU A 188 33.40 24.10 -19.75
CA LEU A 188 34.02 22.89 -20.25
C LEU A 188 35.44 22.78 -19.70
N GLY A 189 35.64 22.02 -18.64
CA GLY A 189 36.95 21.53 -18.20
C GLY A 189 37.27 20.24 -18.95
N GLU A 190 38.16 20.37 -19.94
CA GLU A 190 38.79 19.21 -20.57
C GLU A 190 39.62 18.42 -19.53
N ARG A 191 39.30 17.15 -19.33
CA ARG A 191 40.24 16.12 -18.91
C ARG A 191 39.92 14.82 -19.63
N ASP A 192 40.76 14.50 -20.58
CA ASP A 192 40.88 13.20 -21.22
C ASP A 192 41.14 12.13 -20.14
N THR A 193 40.19 11.24 -19.97
CA THR A 193 40.42 9.88 -19.49
C THR A 193 39.44 8.96 -20.20
N ALA A 194 39.96 8.24 -21.17
CA ALA A 194 39.25 7.19 -21.90
C ALA A 194 38.74 6.13 -20.93
N LEU A 195 37.43 6.04 -20.75
CA LEU A 195 36.78 4.94 -20.05
C LEU A 195 36.73 3.70 -20.97
N PRO A 196 37.03 2.49 -20.47
CA PRO A 196 36.95 1.29 -21.29
C PRO A 196 35.47 1.03 -21.67
N VAL A 197 35.26 0.81 -22.99
CA VAL A 197 33.98 0.42 -23.55
C VAL A 197 33.62 -0.98 -23.03
N LEU A 198 32.69 -1.07 -22.10
CA LEU A 198 32.11 -2.34 -21.66
C LEU A 198 31.17 -2.86 -22.75
N ASN A 199 31.55 -4.00 -23.34
CA ASN A 199 30.77 -4.69 -24.36
C ASN A 199 29.57 -5.39 -23.67
N LEU A 200 28.37 -4.84 -23.82
CA LEU A 200 27.14 -5.25 -23.14
C LEU A 200 26.57 -6.59 -23.66
N ALA A 201 27.20 -7.19 -24.69
CA ALA A 201 26.69 -8.39 -25.36
C ALA A 201 27.11 -9.72 -24.71
N SER A 202 27.91 -9.72 -23.64
CA SER A 202 28.50 -10.94 -23.05
C SER A 202 28.16 -11.18 -21.58
N LEU A 203 27.13 -10.55 -21.03
CA LEU A 203 26.68 -10.83 -19.66
C LEU A 203 25.64 -11.97 -19.67
N PRO A 204 25.86 -13.05 -18.88
CA PRO A 204 24.85 -14.09 -18.75
C PRO A 204 23.59 -13.51 -18.08
N LEU A 205 22.42 -13.87 -18.63
CA LEU A 205 21.12 -13.51 -18.05
C LEU A 205 21.00 -14.18 -16.67
N VAL A 206 21.37 -13.47 -15.62
CA VAL A 206 21.03 -13.87 -14.26
C VAL A 206 19.56 -13.49 -14.07
N ALA A 207 18.71 -14.49 -13.86
CA ALA A 207 17.33 -14.29 -13.48
C ALA A 207 17.28 -13.51 -12.16
N THR A 208 17.09 -12.21 -12.24
CA THR A 208 16.85 -11.36 -11.07
C THR A 208 15.45 -11.66 -10.55
N GLY A 209 15.38 -12.09 -9.28
CA GLY A 209 14.12 -12.17 -8.54
C GLY A 209 13.37 -10.84 -8.53
N PRO A 210 12.11 -10.83 -8.05
CA PRO A 210 11.19 -9.71 -8.26
C PRO A 210 11.77 -8.42 -7.70
N ALA A 211 12.14 -7.52 -8.62
CA ALA A 211 12.56 -6.17 -8.29
C ALA A 211 11.41 -5.41 -7.64
N ALA A 212 11.72 -4.68 -6.59
CA ALA A 212 10.81 -3.73 -5.95
C ALA A 212 10.12 -2.88 -7.03
N PHE A 213 8.78 -2.95 -7.09
CA PHE A 213 7.97 -2.28 -8.10
C PHE A 213 8.01 -0.76 -7.93
N SER A 214 9.00 -0.12 -8.51
CA SER A 214 8.88 1.24 -9.02
C SER A 214 8.27 1.11 -10.41
N SER A 215 6.95 1.07 -10.51
CA SER A 215 6.28 0.93 -11.79
C SER A 215 6.53 2.18 -12.65
N PRO A 216 7.09 2.04 -13.87
CA PRO A 216 6.98 3.08 -14.88
C PRO A 216 5.49 3.33 -15.18
N PRO A 217 5.10 4.46 -15.81
CA PRO A 217 3.71 4.73 -16.16
C PRO A 217 3.18 3.58 -17.02
N SER A 218 2.37 2.73 -16.40
CA SER A 218 1.87 1.49 -16.99
C SER A 218 0.97 1.82 -18.16
N THR A 219 1.30 1.30 -19.33
CA THR A 219 0.34 1.08 -20.40
C THR A 219 -0.76 0.16 -19.86
N CYS A 220 -2.04 0.48 -20.12
CA CYS A 220 -3.20 -0.20 -19.51
C CYS A 220 -3.21 -1.74 -19.63
N GLY A 221 -2.43 -2.32 -20.56
CA GLY A 221 -2.25 -3.77 -20.67
C GLY A 221 -1.49 -4.43 -19.51
N GLY A 222 -0.69 -3.68 -18.75
CA GLY A 222 0.06 -4.21 -17.60
C GLY A 222 -0.78 -4.41 -16.36
N ASP A 223 -1.86 -3.66 -16.18
CA ASP A 223 -2.68 -3.71 -14.97
C ASP A 223 -3.48 -5.01 -14.84
N SER A 224 -4.02 -5.54 -15.93
CA SER A 224 -4.75 -6.82 -15.91
C SER A 224 -3.83 -7.98 -15.53
N ALA A 225 -2.61 -8.01 -16.08
CA ALA A 225 -1.60 -9.02 -15.76
C ALA A 225 -1.14 -8.89 -14.29
N ARG A 226 -0.96 -7.68 -13.79
CA ARG A 226 -0.61 -7.41 -12.39
C ARG A 226 -1.68 -7.93 -11.44
N ILE A 227 -2.96 -7.62 -11.71
CA ILE A 227 -4.09 -8.07 -10.90
C ILE A 227 -4.21 -9.61 -10.96
N ALA A 228 -4.07 -10.22 -12.15
CA ALA A 228 -4.12 -11.67 -12.30
C ALA A 228 -2.97 -12.37 -11.57
N ASN A 229 -1.76 -11.82 -11.60
CA ASN A 229 -0.60 -12.33 -10.86
C ASN A 229 -0.84 -12.24 -9.35
N TYR A 230 -1.31 -11.09 -8.88
CA TYR A 230 -1.64 -10.91 -7.46
C TYR A 230 -2.72 -11.91 -7.01
N ALA A 231 -3.81 -12.05 -7.80
CA ALA A 231 -4.89 -12.98 -7.46
C ALA A 231 -4.41 -14.43 -7.38
N ARG A 232 -3.55 -14.88 -8.31
CA ARG A 232 -2.92 -16.21 -8.23
C ARG A 232 -2.08 -16.40 -6.97
N HIS A 233 -1.26 -15.38 -6.62
CA HIS A 233 -0.50 -15.42 -5.36
C HIS A 233 -1.41 -15.45 -4.14
N ALA A 234 -2.45 -14.62 -4.11
CA ALA A 234 -3.39 -14.57 -2.99
C ALA A 234 -4.11 -15.91 -2.77
N SER A 235 -4.43 -16.64 -3.84
CA SER A 235 -5.13 -17.94 -3.76
C SER A 235 -4.20 -19.15 -3.64
N ASP A 236 -2.89 -18.98 -3.60
CA ASP A 236 -1.91 -20.06 -3.54
C ASP A 236 -2.14 -20.97 -2.32
N GLY A 237 -2.24 -22.29 -2.56
CA GLY A 237 -2.52 -23.29 -1.54
C GLY A 237 -3.95 -23.26 -0.98
N VAL A 238 -4.87 -22.47 -1.59
CA VAL A 238 -6.30 -22.41 -1.24
C VAL A 238 -7.17 -22.90 -2.40
N GLY A 239 -6.87 -22.45 -3.62
CA GLY A 239 -7.62 -22.83 -4.81
C GLY A 239 -7.22 -21.99 -6.02
N GLU A 240 -8.03 -22.03 -7.07
CA GLU A 240 -7.82 -21.20 -8.26
C GLU A 240 -8.24 -19.75 -8.02
N ALA A 241 -7.62 -18.81 -8.74
CA ALA A 241 -7.86 -17.39 -8.56
C ALA A 241 -9.31 -16.94 -8.84
N HIS A 242 -10.05 -17.71 -9.63
CA HIS A 242 -11.47 -17.46 -9.95
C HIS A 242 -12.44 -18.31 -9.13
N ALA A 243 -11.95 -19.31 -8.39
CA ALA A 243 -12.79 -20.15 -7.52
C ALA A 243 -13.16 -19.43 -6.22
N ASP A 244 -14.21 -19.91 -5.57
CA ASP A 244 -14.57 -19.46 -4.23
C ASP A 244 -13.49 -19.87 -3.23
N LEU A 245 -12.89 -18.90 -2.57
CA LEU A 245 -11.83 -19.09 -1.58
C LEU A 245 -12.32 -19.68 -0.25
N LYS A 246 -13.63 -19.70 -0.03
CA LYS A 246 -14.26 -20.20 1.21
C LYS A 246 -13.60 -19.61 2.46
N LEU A 247 -13.46 -18.28 2.50
CA LEU A 247 -12.80 -17.59 3.60
C LEU A 247 -13.60 -17.60 4.90
N PHE A 248 -14.94 -17.73 4.77
CA PHE A 248 -15.89 -17.77 5.89
C PHE A 248 -16.85 -18.92 5.70
N GLY A 249 -17.22 -19.58 6.80
CA GLY A 249 -18.20 -20.66 6.84
C GLY A 249 -19.63 -20.14 6.71
N ALA A 250 -20.59 -21.08 6.70
CA ALA A 250 -22.01 -20.77 6.69
C ALA A 250 -22.46 -20.06 7.99
N ASP A 251 -21.74 -20.27 9.08
CA ASP A 251 -21.88 -19.60 10.37
C ASP A 251 -21.32 -18.17 10.38
N GLY A 252 -20.71 -17.73 9.30
CA GLY A 252 -20.06 -16.43 9.18
C GLY A 252 -18.73 -16.31 9.89
N LEU A 253 -18.18 -17.40 10.44
CA LEU A 253 -16.89 -17.43 11.11
C LEU A 253 -15.75 -17.68 10.11
N PRO A 254 -14.52 -17.21 10.40
CA PRO A 254 -13.36 -17.45 9.57
C PRO A 254 -13.03 -18.92 9.41
N THR A 255 -12.67 -19.35 8.20
CA THR A 255 -12.08 -20.66 7.94
C THR A 255 -10.53 -20.57 7.96
N PRO A 256 -9.81 -21.69 7.98
CA PRO A 256 -8.34 -21.69 7.85
C PRO A 256 -7.82 -21.00 6.58
N ASN A 257 -8.65 -20.93 5.53
CA ASN A 257 -8.29 -20.28 4.27
C ASN A 257 -8.07 -18.78 4.44
N LEU A 258 -8.75 -18.11 5.39
CA LEU A 258 -8.55 -16.69 5.66
C LEU A 258 -7.11 -16.40 6.06
N ALA A 259 -6.55 -17.17 7.00
CA ALA A 259 -5.17 -17.00 7.42
C ALA A 259 -4.18 -17.19 6.26
N ARG A 260 -4.41 -18.23 5.44
CA ARG A 260 -3.57 -18.50 4.26
C ARG A 260 -3.62 -17.37 3.25
N VAL A 261 -4.79 -16.88 2.90
CA VAL A 261 -4.94 -15.75 1.97
C VAL A 261 -4.30 -14.48 2.53
N MET A 262 -4.46 -14.20 3.81
CA MET A 262 -3.79 -13.06 4.47
C MET A 262 -2.28 -13.15 4.36
N MET A 263 -1.67 -14.31 4.63
CA MET A 263 -0.24 -14.55 4.49
C MET A 263 0.23 -14.28 3.05
N ASN A 264 -0.47 -14.84 2.09
CA ASN A 264 -0.17 -14.70 0.67
C ASN A 264 -0.26 -13.23 0.23
N MET A 265 -1.33 -12.52 0.60
CA MET A 265 -1.51 -11.11 0.26
C MET A 265 -0.42 -10.22 0.87
N SER A 266 -0.08 -10.43 2.13
CA SER A 266 1.00 -9.65 2.76
C SER A 266 2.33 -9.83 2.02
N SER A 267 2.66 -11.05 1.58
CA SER A 267 3.91 -11.31 0.85
C SER A 267 3.99 -10.57 -0.50
N VAL A 268 2.85 -10.30 -1.14
CA VAL A 268 2.79 -9.46 -2.34
C VAL A 268 3.02 -7.98 -2.01
N GLU A 269 2.47 -7.49 -0.91
CA GLU A 269 2.53 -6.08 -0.52
C GLU A 269 3.88 -5.66 0.07
N ILE A 270 4.53 -6.55 0.84
CA ILE A 270 5.81 -6.22 1.50
C ILE A 270 7.03 -6.84 0.81
N GLY A 271 6.83 -7.50 -0.35
CA GLY A 271 7.89 -8.03 -1.19
C GLY A 271 8.55 -9.28 -0.63
N PRO A 272 9.90 -9.34 -0.51
CA PRO A 272 10.61 -10.55 -0.09
C PRO A 272 10.37 -10.93 1.37
N LEU A 273 9.77 -10.04 2.15
CA LEU A 273 9.48 -10.27 3.55
C LEU A 273 8.22 -11.13 3.70
N ARG A 274 8.13 -11.83 4.82
CA ARG A 274 6.96 -12.63 5.17
C ARG A 274 6.48 -12.27 6.55
N THR A 275 5.17 -12.13 6.71
CA THR A 275 4.56 -12.02 8.04
C THR A 275 4.68 -13.36 8.77
N ARG A 276 4.90 -13.32 10.08
CA ARG A 276 4.84 -14.54 10.88
C ARG A 276 3.41 -15.06 10.96
N GLN A 277 3.27 -16.38 10.89
CA GLN A 277 1.98 -17.07 11.03
C GLN A 277 1.27 -16.64 12.31
N ALA A 278 1.99 -16.54 13.43
CA ALA A 278 1.44 -16.15 14.71
C ALA A 278 0.74 -14.77 14.71
N LEU A 279 1.24 -13.79 13.92
CA LEU A 279 0.59 -12.50 13.78
C LEU A 279 -0.78 -12.64 13.11
N VAL A 280 -0.83 -13.45 12.04
CA VAL A 280 -2.06 -13.66 11.28
C VAL A 280 -3.07 -14.47 12.09
N ASP A 281 -2.61 -15.53 12.76
CA ASP A 281 -3.47 -16.37 13.61
C ASP A 281 -4.09 -15.55 14.75
N ALA A 282 -3.30 -14.68 15.40
CA ALA A 282 -3.81 -13.79 16.44
C ALA A 282 -4.86 -12.80 15.89
N ALA A 283 -4.66 -12.28 14.67
CA ALA A 283 -5.64 -11.40 14.03
C ALA A 283 -6.94 -12.13 13.66
N VAL A 284 -6.84 -13.34 13.13
CA VAL A 284 -8.00 -14.18 12.78
C VAL A 284 -8.75 -14.59 14.05
N SER A 285 -8.05 -14.99 15.13
CA SER A 285 -8.66 -15.28 16.44
C SER A 285 -9.43 -14.07 16.97
N ALA A 286 -8.79 -12.90 17.00
CA ALA A 286 -9.44 -11.68 17.48
C ALA A 286 -10.68 -11.28 16.64
N LEU A 287 -10.67 -11.55 15.32
CA LEU A 287 -11.84 -11.39 14.48
C LEU A 287 -12.92 -12.38 14.85
N THR A 288 -12.58 -13.68 15.07
CA THR A 288 -13.50 -14.73 15.47
C THR A 288 -14.21 -14.39 16.76
N ASP A 289 -13.45 -13.98 17.80
CA ASP A 289 -14.00 -13.58 19.09
C ASP A 289 -15.00 -12.43 18.97
N ARG A 290 -14.70 -11.42 18.12
CA ARG A 290 -15.61 -10.29 17.86
C ARG A 290 -16.90 -10.74 17.16
N LEU A 291 -16.79 -11.66 16.22
CA LEU A 291 -17.96 -12.16 15.48
C LEU A 291 -18.85 -13.02 16.38
N GLN A 292 -18.27 -13.89 17.20
CA GLN A 292 -19.00 -14.71 18.17
C GLN A 292 -19.70 -13.84 19.23
N ALA A 293 -19.01 -12.84 19.77
CA ALA A 293 -19.61 -11.89 20.70
C ALA A 293 -20.79 -11.14 20.08
N ALA A 294 -20.67 -10.74 18.79
CA ALA A 294 -21.77 -10.09 18.09
C ALA A 294 -22.96 -11.02 17.83
N GLN A 295 -22.72 -12.30 17.56
CA GLN A 295 -23.77 -13.32 17.39
C GLN A 295 -24.52 -13.54 18.70
N LEU A 296 -23.80 -13.72 19.83
CA LEU A 296 -24.39 -13.87 21.16
C LEU A 296 -25.25 -12.66 21.57
N ALA A 297 -24.77 -11.45 21.24
CA ALA A 297 -25.51 -10.23 21.53
C ALA A 297 -26.78 -10.05 20.64
N ALA A 298 -26.86 -10.73 19.53
CA ALA A 298 -28.02 -10.70 18.61
C ALA A 298 -29.08 -11.76 18.94
N GLU A 299 -28.79 -12.74 19.80
CA GLU A 299 -29.75 -13.73 20.25
C GLU A 299 -30.76 -13.08 21.21
N PRO A 300 -32.07 -13.14 20.93
CA PRO A 300 -33.07 -12.61 21.84
C PRO A 300 -33.04 -13.40 23.15
N HIS A 301 -32.84 -12.71 24.26
CA HIS A 301 -33.04 -13.28 25.59
C HIS A 301 -34.53 -13.57 25.80
N TYR A 302 -34.92 -14.80 25.64
CA TYR A 302 -36.27 -15.32 26.00
C TYR A 302 -36.33 -15.58 27.51
#